data_e2aa8c70f63446a14cdfa80aa954cd11
#
_entry.id   e2aa8c70f63446a14cdfa80aa954cd11
#
_cell.length_a   1.000
_cell.length_b   1.000
_cell.length_c   1.000
_cell.angle_alpha   90.00
_cell.angle_beta   90.00
_cell.angle_gamma   90.00
#
_symmetry.space_group_name_H-M   'P 1'
#
loop_
_entity.id
_entity.type
_entity.pdbx_description
1 polymer ?
#
loop_
_entity_poly.entity_id
_entity_poly.type
_entity_poly.pdbx_seq_one_letter_code
_entity_poly.pdbx_strand_id
1 'polypeptide(L)'
;LTAIEADERRVQDIDSEVETILEGFDEDDKQNSDAINQDGDAFVAAELKKAVKAIGKNPASDFERGLVQAQKLFDETKKLKSGIKTKRNALEEKTCNTIKALSDDEARRLLEAKWITPLQKQLEKLPNAVIDELIGKVNALKNKYATTYADVCGQIDEAEKELAGMLGDLTGNARDLAGLEELKALLGGE
;
A
#
# COMPACT_ATOMS: atom_id res chain seq x y z
N LEU A 1 -14.78 -18.54 4.69
CA LEU A 1 -13.48 -18.01 4.23
C LEU A 1 -12.84 -17.16 5.32
N THR A 2 -13.50 -16.12 5.83
CA THR A 2 -12.97 -15.18 6.85
C THR A 2 -12.36 -15.85 8.09
N ALA A 3 -12.95 -16.96 8.56
CA ALA A 3 -12.43 -17.71 9.70
C ALA A 3 -11.14 -18.50 9.38
N ILE A 4 -10.94 -18.90 8.13
CA ILE A 4 -9.69 -19.54 7.68
C ILE A 4 -8.61 -18.48 7.52
N GLU A 5 -8.94 -17.34 6.91
CA GLU A 5 -8.03 -16.21 6.73
C GLU A 5 -7.55 -15.63 8.06
N ALA A 6 -8.43 -15.60 9.08
CA ALA A 6 -8.07 -15.17 10.42
C ALA A 6 -7.07 -16.15 11.08
N ASP A 7 -7.33 -17.46 10.96
CA ASP A 7 -6.40 -18.48 11.49
C ASP A 7 -5.05 -18.43 10.74
N GLU A 8 -5.04 -18.18 9.42
CA GLU A 8 -3.81 -18.05 8.61
C GLU A 8 -3.00 -16.83 9.01
N ARG A 9 -3.64 -15.68 9.24
CA ARG A 9 -2.98 -14.48 9.77
C ARG A 9 -2.37 -14.75 11.14
N ARG A 10 -3.12 -15.41 12.03
CA ARG A 10 -2.60 -15.75 13.35
C ARG A 10 -1.37 -16.64 13.27
N VAL A 11 -1.31 -17.58 12.31
CA VAL A 11 -0.11 -18.38 12.07
C VAL A 11 1.08 -17.51 11.67
N GLN A 12 0.88 -16.53 10.79
CA GLN A 12 1.93 -15.57 10.39
C GLN A 12 2.40 -14.70 11.57
N ASP A 13 1.46 -14.23 12.39
CA ASP A 13 1.78 -13.46 13.58
C ASP A 13 2.63 -14.29 14.57
N ILE A 14 2.28 -15.57 14.74
CA ILE A 14 3.04 -16.50 15.59
C ILE A 14 4.44 -16.73 15.03
N ASP A 15 4.60 -16.89 13.72
CA ASP A 15 5.92 -17.06 13.11
C ASP A 15 6.81 -15.83 13.41
N SER A 16 6.27 -14.62 13.33
CA SER A 16 6.99 -13.37 13.71
C SER A 16 7.25 -13.26 15.21
N GLU A 17 6.32 -13.70 16.07
CA GLU A 17 6.53 -13.75 17.52
C GLU A 17 7.68 -14.72 17.88
N VAL A 18 7.76 -15.86 17.20
CA VAL A 18 8.83 -16.86 17.41
C VAL A 18 10.19 -16.32 16.98
N GLU A 19 10.26 -15.61 15.83
CA GLU A 19 11.48 -14.92 15.39
C GLU A 19 11.93 -13.88 16.42
N THR A 20 11.01 -13.06 16.93
CA THR A 20 11.31 -12.04 17.94
C THR A 20 11.85 -12.65 19.23
N ILE A 21 11.30 -13.79 19.68
CA ILE A 21 11.81 -14.52 20.84
C ILE A 21 13.23 -15.00 20.58
N LEU A 22 13.49 -15.54 19.41
CA LEU A 22 14.80 -16.07 19.04
C LEU A 22 15.86 -14.96 18.93
N GLU A 23 15.50 -13.81 18.34
CA GLU A 23 16.38 -12.64 18.28
C GLU A 23 16.72 -12.07 19.66
N GLY A 24 15.80 -12.18 20.61
CA GLY A 24 15.99 -11.71 21.99
C GLY A 24 16.94 -12.56 22.84
N PHE A 25 17.43 -13.70 22.35
CA PHE A 25 18.38 -14.55 23.09
C PHE A 25 19.82 -14.13 22.85
N ASP A 26 20.64 -14.23 23.87
CA ASP A 26 22.07 -14.02 23.79
C ASP A 26 22.75 -15.11 22.95
N GLU A 27 23.85 -14.78 22.27
CA GLU A 27 24.58 -15.71 21.41
C GLU A 27 25.11 -16.93 22.16
N ASP A 28 25.54 -16.75 23.44
CA ASP A 28 26.00 -17.83 24.29
C ASP A 28 24.87 -18.83 24.61
N ASP A 29 23.66 -18.36 24.87
CA ASP A 29 22.48 -19.18 25.11
C ASP A 29 22.04 -19.94 23.84
N LYS A 30 22.16 -19.31 22.67
CA LYS A 30 21.85 -19.94 21.37
C LYS A 30 22.80 -21.10 21.08
N GLN A 31 24.12 -20.90 21.30
CA GLN A 31 25.14 -21.90 21.02
C GLN A 31 25.13 -23.07 21.99
N ASN A 32 24.73 -22.83 23.25
CA ASN A 32 24.72 -23.85 24.29
C ASN A 32 23.42 -24.64 24.41
N SER A 33 22.42 -24.33 23.56
CA SER A 33 21.10 -24.96 23.61
C SER A 33 20.84 -25.87 22.42
N ASP A 34 20.60 -27.14 22.65
CA ASP A 34 20.15 -28.09 21.64
C ASP A 34 18.76 -27.73 21.05
N ALA A 35 18.00 -26.84 21.71
CA ALA A 35 16.68 -26.41 21.28
C ALA A 35 16.73 -25.43 20.09
N ILE A 36 17.90 -24.88 19.78
CA ILE A 36 18.16 -23.98 18.67
C ILE A 36 19.12 -24.68 17.68
N ASN A 37 18.95 -24.45 16.39
CA ASN A 37 19.84 -25.02 15.40
C ASN A 37 21.25 -24.41 15.47
N GLN A 38 22.22 -25.02 14.80
CA GLN A 38 23.63 -24.59 14.83
C GLN A 38 23.83 -23.17 14.24
N ASP A 39 22.96 -22.75 13.35
CA ASP A 39 23.00 -21.43 12.71
C ASP A 39 22.38 -20.33 13.60
N GLY A 40 21.69 -20.70 14.69
CA GLY A 40 21.07 -19.77 15.65
C GLY A 40 19.80 -19.10 15.15
N ASP A 41 19.24 -19.54 14.00
CA ASP A 41 18.15 -18.88 13.29
C ASP A 41 16.79 -19.61 13.39
N ALA A 42 16.76 -20.82 13.98
CA ALA A 42 15.52 -21.58 14.09
C ALA A 42 15.50 -22.51 15.33
N PHE A 43 14.31 -22.73 15.87
CA PHE A 43 14.10 -23.73 16.91
C PHE A 43 13.98 -25.13 16.35
N VAL A 44 14.63 -26.09 16.99
CA VAL A 44 14.48 -27.52 16.71
C VAL A 44 13.31 -28.05 17.55
N ALA A 45 12.14 -28.21 16.93
CA ALA A 45 10.87 -28.52 17.63
C ALA A 45 10.93 -29.76 18.55
N ALA A 46 11.75 -30.78 18.19
CA ALA A 46 11.91 -31.98 19.01
C ALA A 46 12.70 -31.69 20.29
N GLU A 47 13.80 -30.97 20.17
CA GLU A 47 14.70 -30.63 21.28
C GLU A 47 14.09 -29.52 22.15
N LEU A 48 13.42 -28.53 21.55
CA LEU A 48 12.63 -27.52 22.26
C LEU A 48 11.62 -28.17 23.21
N LYS A 49 10.90 -29.18 22.73
CA LYS A 49 9.94 -29.92 23.56
C LYS A 49 10.59 -30.71 24.70
N LYS A 50 11.81 -31.23 24.50
CA LYS A 50 12.57 -31.90 25.57
C LYS A 50 13.08 -30.89 26.58
N ALA A 51 13.63 -29.76 26.12
CA ALA A 51 14.12 -28.69 26.97
C ALA A 51 12.99 -28.13 27.88
N VAL A 52 11.84 -27.83 27.31
CA VAL A 52 10.67 -27.34 28.06
C VAL A 52 10.16 -28.36 29.09
N LYS A 53 10.22 -29.66 28.77
CA LYS A 53 9.88 -30.70 29.77
C LYS A 53 10.89 -30.77 30.94
N ALA A 54 12.17 -30.51 30.67
CA ALA A 54 13.22 -30.49 31.69
C ALA A 54 13.09 -29.25 32.60
N ILE A 55 12.74 -28.08 32.03
CA ILE A 55 12.50 -26.81 32.74
C ILE A 55 11.31 -26.94 33.72
N GLY A 56 10.28 -27.68 33.34
CA GLY A 56 9.09 -27.89 34.17
C GLY A 56 8.21 -26.65 34.28
N LYS A 57 7.60 -26.41 35.48
CA LYS A 57 6.59 -25.35 35.67
C LYS A 57 7.15 -23.98 36.04
N ASN A 58 8.40 -23.92 36.52
CA ASN A 58 9.01 -22.68 37.03
C ASN A 58 10.32 -22.39 36.27
N PRO A 59 10.30 -21.68 35.17
CA PRO A 59 11.50 -21.24 34.46
C PRO A 59 12.31 -20.29 35.34
N ALA A 60 13.61 -20.54 35.48
CA ALA A 60 14.51 -19.78 36.32
C ALA A 60 15.15 -18.59 35.63
N SER A 61 15.31 -18.64 34.30
CA SER A 61 15.92 -17.60 33.48
C SER A 61 14.96 -17.04 32.46
N ASP A 62 15.31 -15.89 31.88
CA ASP A 62 14.54 -15.29 30.78
C ASP A 62 14.63 -16.14 29.51
N PHE A 63 15.77 -16.80 29.29
CA PHE A 63 15.95 -17.77 28.22
C PHE A 63 14.96 -18.96 28.36
N GLU A 64 14.86 -19.56 29.54
CA GLU A 64 13.91 -20.64 29.79
C GLU A 64 12.46 -20.22 29.62
N ARG A 65 12.12 -18.97 30.00
CA ARG A 65 10.77 -18.39 29.73
C ARG A 65 10.50 -18.27 28.25
N GLY A 66 11.49 -17.82 27.47
CA GLY A 66 11.39 -17.73 26.01
C GLY A 66 11.19 -19.09 25.36
N LEU A 67 11.91 -20.14 25.80
CA LEU A 67 11.71 -21.51 25.31
C LEU A 67 10.30 -22.04 25.61
N VAL A 68 9.79 -21.80 26.82
CA VAL A 68 8.42 -22.19 27.18
C VAL A 68 7.39 -21.44 26.35
N GLN A 69 7.61 -20.16 26.08
CA GLN A 69 6.74 -19.35 25.26
C GLN A 69 6.77 -19.84 23.79
N ALA A 70 7.95 -20.05 23.22
CA ALA A 70 8.12 -20.60 21.88
C ALA A 70 7.40 -21.95 21.74
N GLN A 71 7.54 -22.86 22.70
CA GLN A 71 6.82 -24.15 22.67
C GLN A 71 5.30 -23.99 22.64
N LYS A 72 4.75 -23.04 23.42
CA LYS A 72 3.30 -22.75 23.40
C LYS A 72 2.85 -22.24 22.02
N LEU A 73 3.64 -21.37 21.41
CA LEU A 73 3.38 -20.84 20.07
C LEU A 73 3.44 -21.94 19.00
N PHE A 74 4.41 -22.86 19.09
CA PHE A 74 4.45 -24.04 18.22
C PHE A 74 3.24 -24.97 18.39
N ASP A 75 2.79 -25.20 19.62
CA ASP A 75 1.61 -26.01 19.86
C ASP A 75 0.34 -25.31 19.36
N GLU A 76 0.24 -23.99 19.49
CA GLU A 76 -0.85 -23.18 18.91
C GLU A 76 -0.84 -23.26 17.39
N THR A 77 0.31 -23.04 16.74
CA THR A 77 0.48 -23.16 15.29
C THR A 77 0.05 -24.54 14.77
N LYS A 78 0.44 -25.60 15.48
CA LYS A 78 0.04 -26.97 15.11
C LYS A 78 -1.47 -27.16 15.17
N LYS A 79 -2.14 -26.63 16.20
CA LYS A 79 -3.60 -26.67 16.34
C LYS A 79 -4.29 -25.86 15.25
N LEU A 80 -3.79 -24.64 14.97
CA LEU A 80 -4.33 -23.79 13.92
C LEU A 80 -4.17 -24.43 12.54
N LYS A 81 -2.99 -24.94 12.18
CA LYS A 81 -2.75 -25.62 10.90
C LYS A 81 -3.67 -26.85 10.73
N SER A 82 -3.89 -27.63 11.79
CA SER A 82 -4.84 -28.75 11.77
C SER A 82 -6.29 -28.27 11.61
N GLY A 83 -6.66 -27.19 12.32
CA GLY A 83 -7.97 -26.56 12.22
C GLY A 83 -8.25 -26.00 10.82
N ILE A 84 -7.27 -25.30 10.24
CA ILE A 84 -7.33 -24.78 8.86
C ILE A 84 -7.59 -25.91 7.86
N LYS A 85 -6.83 -27.02 7.98
CA LYS A 85 -7.01 -28.18 7.11
C LYS A 85 -8.41 -28.76 7.20
N THR A 86 -8.94 -28.91 8.43
CA THR A 86 -10.30 -29.42 8.66
C THR A 86 -11.35 -28.47 8.07
N LYS A 87 -11.20 -27.15 8.32
CA LYS A 87 -12.11 -26.13 7.77
C LYS A 87 -12.08 -26.08 6.24
N ARG A 88 -10.90 -26.22 5.63
CA ARG A 88 -10.76 -26.26 4.16
C ARG A 88 -11.45 -27.48 3.57
N ASN A 89 -11.24 -28.67 4.13
CA ASN A 89 -11.90 -29.89 3.66
C ASN A 89 -13.42 -29.81 3.78
N ALA A 90 -13.92 -29.28 4.91
CA ALA A 90 -15.35 -29.08 5.10
C ALA A 90 -15.95 -28.05 4.13
N LEU A 91 -15.19 -27.00 3.79
CA LEU A 91 -15.59 -26.00 2.80
C LEU A 91 -15.63 -26.60 1.39
N GLU A 92 -14.64 -27.40 1.04
CA GLU A 92 -14.58 -28.12 -0.25
C GLU A 92 -15.76 -29.08 -0.41
N GLU A 93 -16.04 -29.90 0.61
CA GLU A 93 -17.18 -30.83 0.62
C GLU A 93 -18.50 -30.05 0.48
N LYS A 94 -18.68 -28.97 1.26
CA LYS A 94 -19.85 -28.12 1.17
C LYS A 94 -19.99 -27.49 -0.23
N THR A 95 -18.91 -27.04 -0.82
CA THR A 95 -18.88 -26.46 -2.17
C THR A 95 -19.29 -27.50 -3.21
N CYS A 96 -18.70 -28.70 -3.15
CA CYS A 96 -19.06 -29.79 -4.04
C CYS A 96 -20.54 -30.18 -3.93
N ASN A 97 -21.04 -30.27 -2.71
CA ASN A 97 -22.45 -30.61 -2.48
C ASN A 97 -23.39 -29.52 -2.98
N THR A 98 -23.02 -28.24 -2.78
CA THR A 98 -23.80 -27.11 -3.30
C THR A 98 -23.81 -27.10 -4.82
N ILE A 99 -22.66 -27.34 -5.49
CA ILE A 99 -22.57 -27.39 -6.95
C ILE A 99 -23.42 -28.54 -7.52
N LYS A 100 -23.41 -29.72 -6.86
CA LYS A 100 -24.23 -30.87 -7.29
C LYS A 100 -25.71 -30.66 -7.10
N ALA A 101 -26.10 -29.79 -6.17
CA ALA A 101 -27.49 -29.48 -5.86
C ALA A 101 -28.07 -28.32 -6.69
N LEU A 102 -27.24 -27.67 -7.54
CA LEU A 102 -27.69 -26.56 -8.38
C LEU A 102 -28.71 -27.05 -9.42
N SER A 103 -29.76 -26.27 -9.59
CA SER A 103 -30.68 -26.42 -10.73
C SER A 103 -30.03 -25.94 -12.02
N ASP A 104 -30.55 -26.37 -13.18
CA ASP A 104 -30.06 -25.95 -14.51
C ASP A 104 -30.08 -24.41 -14.66
N ASP A 105 -31.11 -23.75 -14.13
CA ASP A 105 -31.20 -22.29 -14.20
C ASP A 105 -30.17 -21.58 -13.33
N GLU A 106 -29.89 -22.10 -12.14
CA GLU A 106 -28.82 -21.56 -11.27
C GLU A 106 -27.44 -21.79 -11.87
N ALA A 107 -27.21 -22.96 -12.46
CA ALA A 107 -25.97 -23.29 -13.15
C ALA A 107 -25.72 -22.34 -14.34
N ARG A 108 -26.77 -22.07 -15.16
CA ARG A 108 -26.70 -21.11 -16.27
C ARG A 108 -26.36 -19.70 -15.77
N ARG A 109 -27.04 -19.22 -14.72
CA ARG A 109 -26.76 -17.89 -14.15
C ARG A 109 -25.31 -17.78 -13.63
N LEU A 110 -24.79 -18.83 -12.99
CA LEU A 110 -23.41 -18.85 -12.51
C LEU A 110 -22.40 -18.84 -13.67
N LEU A 111 -22.66 -19.60 -14.74
CA LEU A 111 -21.84 -19.62 -15.95
C LEU A 111 -21.85 -18.25 -16.64
N GLU A 112 -23.05 -17.64 -16.75
CA GLU A 112 -23.19 -16.29 -17.30
C GLU A 112 -22.43 -15.26 -16.47
N ALA A 113 -22.61 -15.27 -15.14
CA ALA A 113 -21.90 -14.38 -14.23
C ALA A 113 -20.38 -14.55 -14.28
N LYS A 114 -19.89 -15.79 -14.47
CA LYS A 114 -18.46 -16.09 -14.49
C LYS A 114 -17.78 -15.78 -15.83
N TRP A 115 -18.47 -16.04 -16.94
CA TRP A 115 -17.84 -15.98 -18.26
C TRP A 115 -18.38 -14.86 -19.15
N ILE A 116 -19.70 -14.65 -19.17
CA ILE A 116 -20.32 -13.69 -20.09
C ILE A 116 -20.27 -12.27 -19.52
N THR A 117 -20.70 -12.10 -18.27
CA THR A 117 -20.75 -10.76 -17.63
C THR A 117 -19.37 -10.05 -17.58
N PRO A 118 -18.24 -10.71 -17.26
CA PRO A 118 -16.94 -10.06 -17.31
C PRO A 118 -16.53 -9.64 -18.73
N LEU A 119 -16.81 -10.47 -19.73
CA LEU A 119 -16.54 -10.13 -21.14
C LEU A 119 -17.36 -8.92 -21.60
N GLN A 120 -18.65 -8.91 -21.29
CA GLN A 120 -19.53 -7.78 -21.58
C GLN A 120 -19.02 -6.49 -20.95
N LYS A 121 -18.64 -6.52 -19.66
CA LYS A 121 -18.05 -5.37 -18.97
C LYS A 121 -16.73 -4.89 -19.58
N GLN A 122 -15.93 -5.80 -20.11
CA GLN A 122 -14.69 -5.43 -20.80
C GLN A 122 -14.98 -4.78 -22.15
N LEU A 123 -15.95 -5.31 -22.91
CA LEU A 123 -16.39 -4.72 -24.17
C LEU A 123 -16.97 -3.32 -23.97
N GLU A 124 -17.75 -3.10 -22.92
CA GLU A 124 -18.32 -1.80 -22.55
C GLU A 124 -17.24 -0.75 -22.20
N LYS A 125 -16.07 -1.18 -21.75
CA LYS A 125 -14.95 -0.27 -21.46
C LYS A 125 -14.20 0.21 -22.69
N LEU A 126 -14.26 -0.50 -23.83
CA LEU A 126 -13.53 -0.13 -25.04
C LEU A 126 -13.96 1.25 -25.60
N PRO A 127 -15.26 1.56 -25.75
CA PRO A 127 -15.69 2.90 -26.16
C PRO A 127 -15.25 3.99 -25.19
N ASN A 128 -15.28 3.71 -23.86
CA ASN A 128 -14.88 4.68 -22.85
C ASN A 128 -13.38 5.02 -22.94
N ALA A 129 -12.52 4.05 -23.24
CA ALA A 129 -11.10 4.31 -23.44
C ALA A 129 -10.84 5.28 -24.61
N VAL A 130 -11.58 5.15 -25.71
CA VAL A 130 -11.49 6.07 -26.88
C VAL A 130 -12.02 7.48 -26.52
N ILE A 131 -13.10 7.53 -25.74
CA ILE A 131 -13.68 8.80 -25.27
C ILE A 131 -12.69 9.50 -24.31
N ASP A 132 -12.08 8.78 -23.38
CA ASP A 132 -11.09 9.31 -22.43
C ASP A 132 -9.85 9.84 -23.16
N GLU A 133 -9.38 9.16 -24.20
CA GLU A 133 -8.29 9.64 -25.05
C GLU A 133 -8.67 10.95 -25.77
N LEU A 134 -9.88 11.02 -26.32
CA LEU A 134 -10.39 12.23 -26.98
C LEU A 134 -10.51 13.40 -25.99
N ILE A 135 -11.07 13.14 -24.80
CA ILE A 135 -11.16 14.14 -23.72
C ILE A 135 -9.76 14.63 -23.32
N GLY A 136 -8.80 13.73 -23.21
CA GLY A 136 -7.40 14.08 -22.93
C GLY A 136 -6.81 15.01 -23.99
N LYS A 137 -7.03 14.73 -25.26
CA LYS A 137 -6.58 15.58 -26.39
C LYS A 137 -7.25 16.96 -26.39
N VAL A 138 -8.56 17.00 -26.13
CA VAL A 138 -9.31 18.27 -26.03
C VAL A 138 -8.82 19.11 -24.88
N ASN A 139 -8.58 18.50 -23.70
CA ASN A 139 -8.06 19.21 -22.54
C ASN A 139 -6.61 19.71 -22.77
N ALA A 140 -5.76 18.92 -23.42
CA ALA A 140 -4.43 19.36 -23.80
C ALA A 140 -4.47 20.56 -24.73
N LEU A 141 -5.40 20.56 -25.72
CA LEU A 141 -5.61 21.67 -26.62
C LEU A 141 -6.13 22.91 -25.88
N LYS A 142 -7.12 22.74 -25.00
CA LYS A 142 -7.63 23.83 -24.15
C LYS A 142 -6.49 24.45 -23.32
N ASN A 143 -5.65 23.64 -22.67
CA ASN A 143 -4.54 24.15 -21.86
C ASN A 143 -3.48 24.87 -22.71
N LYS A 144 -3.21 24.36 -23.94
CA LYS A 144 -2.27 24.98 -24.86
C LYS A 144 -2.72 26.40 -25.27
N TYR A 145 -4.00 26.63 -25.38
CA TYR A 145 -4.59 27.93 -25.78
C TYR A 145 -5.28 28.63 -24.60
N ALA A 146 -4.97 28.24 -23.37
CA ALA A 146 -5.55 28.86 -22.17
C ALA A 146 -5.16 30.34 -22.04
N THR A 147 -3.95 30.68 -22.53
CA THR A 147 -3.48 32.07 -22.60
C THR A 147 -3.55 32.52 -24.02
N THR A 148 -4.39 33.46 -24.31
CA THR A 148 -4.55 34.07 -25.67
C THR A 148 -3.48 35.14 -25.87
N TYR A 149 -3.24 35.51 -27.13
CA TYR A 149 -2.38 36.66 -27.46
C TYR A 149 -2.89 37.95 -26.81
N ALA A 150 -4.20 38.13 -26.75
CA ALA A 150 -4.80 39.28 -26.07
C ALA A 150 -4.53 39.32 -24.57
N ASP A 151 -4.54 38.13 -23.90
CA ASP A 151 -4.19 38.03 -22.45
C ASP A 151 -2.74 38.41 -22.23
N VAL A 152 -1.82 37.97 -23.10
CA VAL A 152 -0.40 38.31 -22.99
C VAL A 152 -0.16 39.80 -23.23
N CYS A 153 -0.80 40.37 -24.21
CA CYS A 153 -0.76 41.82 -24.46
C CYS A 153 -1.27 42.58 -23.23
N GLY A 154 -2.42 42.18 -22.67
CA GLY A 154 -2.95 42.80 -21.46
C GLY A 154 -2.00 42.72 -20.26
N GLN A 155 -1.32 41.61 -20.08
CA GLN A 155 -0.28 41.46 -19.01
C GLN A 155 0.95 42.36 -19.25
N ILE A 156 1.34 42.54 -20.51
CA ILE A 156 2.41 43.48 -20.88
C ILE A 156 2.01 44.89 -20.54
N ASP A 157 0.81 45.31 -20.97
CA ASP A 157 0.26 46.65 -20.72
C ASP A 157 0.16 46.93 -19.20
N GLU A 158 -0.28 45.95 -18.41
CA GLU A 158 -0.31 46.07 -16.95
C GLU A 158 1.09 46.22 -16.33
N ALA A 159 2.04 45.38 -16.77
CA ALA A 159 3.41 45.44 -16.28
C ALA A 159 4.10 46.79 -16.64
N GLU A 160 3.85 47.30 -17.85
CA GLU A 160 4.35 48.62 -18.27
C GLU A 160 3.76 49.75 -17.44
N LYS A 161 2.46 49.71 -17.11
CA LYS A 161 1.82 50.67 -16.21
C LYS A 161 2.36 50.63 -14.77
N GLU A 162 2.56 49.41 -14.24
CA GLU A 162 3.16 49.23 -12.92
C GLU A 162 4.58 49.78 -12.88
N LEU A 163 5.39 49.48 -13.91
CA LEU A 163 6.74 50.01 -14.02
C LEU A 163 6.76 51.55 -14.13
N ALA A 164 5.86 52.15 -14.95
CA ALA A 164 5.73 53.57 -15.08
C ALA A 164 5.30 54.23 -13.74
N GLY A 165 4.45 53.56 -12.93
CA GLY A 165 4.09 53.96 -11.57
C GLY A 165 5.31 53.96 -10.64
N MET A 166 6.08 52.88 -10.61
CA MET A 166 7.32 52.77 -9.80
C MET A 166 8.37 53.84 -10.17
N LEU A 167 8.50 54.15 -11.48
CA LEU A 167 9.38 55.22 -11.94
C LEU A 167 8.94 56.59 -11.46
N GLY A 168 7.59 56.80 -11.30
CA GLY A 168 7.02 58.03 -10.76
C GLY A 168 7.30 58.26 -9.27
N ASP A 169 7.56 57.21 -8.50
CA ASP A 169 7.86 57.28 -7.07
C ASP A 169 9.36 57.52 -6.81
N LEU A 170 10.23 57.52 -7.82
CA LEU A 170 11.63 57.76 -7.66
C LEU A 170 11.89 59.26 -7.48
N THR A 171 12.77 59.58 -6.52
CA THR A 171 13.19 60.94 -6.23
C THR A 171 14.62 61.16 -6.72
N GLY A 172 14.91 62.30 -7.35
CA GLY A 172 16.21 62.61 -7.90
C GLY A 172 16.41 64.11 -8.11
N ASN A 173 17.53 64.49 -8.73
CA ASN A 173 17.73 65.88 -9.14
C ASN A 173 16.92 66.20 -10.41
N ALA A 174 16.80 67.47 -10.79
CA ALA A 174 15.96 67.92 -11.91
C ALA A 174 16.37 67.27 -13.26
N ARG A 175 17.63 66.84 -13.43
CA ARG A 175 18.13 66.19 -14.64
C ARG A 175 17.75 64.70 -14.68
N ASP A 176 17.83 64.05 -13.53
CA ASP A 176 17.43 62.68 -13.38
C ASP A 176 15.91 62.51 -13.57
N LEU A 177 15.12 63.42 -13.04
CA LEU A 177 13.64 63.43 -13.19
C LEU A 177 13.22 63.63 -14.65
N ALA A 178 13.94 64.50 -15.45
CA ALA A 178 13.64 64.68 -16.86
C ALA A 178 13.94 63.39 -17.63
N GLY A 179 15.02 62.65 -17.31
CA GLY A 179 15.30 61.32 -17.89
C GLY A 179 14.28 60.23 -17.54
N LEU A 180 13.78 60.26 -16.32
CA LEU A 180 12.71 59.36 -15.87
C LEU A 180 11.38 59.60 -16.57
N GLU A 181 11.04 60.87 -16.84
CA GLU A 181 9.84 61.24 -17.62
C GLU A 181 9.94 60.79 -19.10
N GLU A 182 11.13 60.91 -19.75
CA GLU A 182 11.36 60.34 -21.07
C GLU A 182 11.20 58.84 -21.09
N LEU A 183 11.76 58.12 -20.10
CA LEU A 183 11.66 56.67 -19.98
C LEU A 183 10.21 56.26 -19.77
N LYS A 184 9.44 56.96 -18.96
CA LYS A 184 8.03 56.74 -18.73
C LYS A 184 7.18 56.91 -19.97
N ALA A 185 7.49 57.97 -20.79
CA ALA A 185 6.84 58.18 -22.06
C ALA A 185 7.10 57.01 -23.07
N LEU A 186 8.31 56.45 -23.07
CA LEU A 186 8.66 55.26 -23.87
C LEU A 186 7.97 53.97 -23.44
N LEU A 187 7.57 53.86 -22.18
CA LEU A 187 6.81 52.71 -21.65
C LEU A 187 5.29 52.84 -21.88
N GLY A 188 4.84 53.78 -22.71
CA GLY A 188 3.41 53.95 -23.05
C GLY A 188 2.57 54.63 -21.99
N GLY A 189 3.21 55.29 -21.04
CA GLY A 189 2.51 56.11 -20.03
C GLY A 189 2.16 57.48 -20.57
N GLU A 190 1.04 57.59 -21.36
CA GLU A 190 0.33 58.86 -21.50
C GLU A 190 -0.51 59.13 -20.25
#